data_da61685ba14456e043131897ada51a27
#
_entry.id   da61685ba14456e043131897ada51a27
#
_cell.length_a   1.000
_cell.length_b   1.000
_cell.length_c   1.000
_cell.angle_alpha   90.00
_cell.angle_beta   90.00
_cell.angle_gamma   90.00
#
_symmetry.space_group_name_H-M   'P 1'
#
loop_
_entity.id
_entity.type
_entity.pdbx_description
1 polymer ?
#
loop_
_entity_poly.entity_id
_entity_poly.type
_entity_poly.pdbx_seq_one_letter_code
_entity_poly.pdbx_strand_id
1 'polypeptide(L)'
;MRYLLLFCLVPLLANAQTPVSTFPDDWMGDWYGTMSIYNADGKSQELNMELHLAESDSAGRWQWTLVYEIDTVRDEREYELVAKDAAKGHYVIDEKNSILLDSYLYRNVLTSRFSVNNSLLIVNYTFHPDRIEFQILFGGLEDVITTGEEVEEIESILSYPVKGMQNATLFKH
;
A
#
# COMPACT_ATOMS: atom_id res chain seq x y z
N MET A 1 33.55 2.34 -64.74
CA MET A 1 32.30 2.37 -63.95
C MET A 1 32.64 1.94 -62.53
N ARG A 2 32.65 2.88 -61.56
CA ARG A 2 32.95 2.61 -60.16
C ARG A 2 31.59 2.51 -59.41
N TYR A 3 31.27 1.33 -58.92
CA TYR A 3 30.08 1.15 -58.07
C TYR A 3 30.40 1.57 -56.64
N LEU A 4 29.71 2.61 -56.18
CA LEU A 4 29.74 3.09 -54.80
C LEU A 4 28.76 2.25 -53.99
N LEU A 5 29.27 1.35 -53.13
CA LEU A 5 28.45 0.60 -52.17
C LEU A 5 28.09 1.52 -50.99
N LEU A 6 26.84 1.93 -50.94
CA LEU A 6 26.29 2.70 -49.80
C LEU A 6 25.95 1.71 -48.67
N PHE A 7 26.75 1.72 -47.62
CA PHE A 7 26.53 0.92 -46.42
C PHE A 7 25.50 1.64 -45.52
N CYS A 8 24.21 1.20 -45.55
CA CYS A 8 23.19 1.67 -44.65
C CYS A 8 23.45 1.14 -43.23
N LEU A 9 23.96 1.99 -42.33
CA LEU A 9 24.02 1.70 -40.91
C LEU A 9 22.60 1.80 -40.34
N VAL A 10 21.96 0.65 -40.06
CA VAL A 10 20.71 0.60 -39.31
C VAL A 10 21.04 0.71 -37.82
N PRO A 11 20.62 1.77 -37.08
CA PRO A 11 20.83 1.81 -35.64
C PRO A 11 19.98 0.73 -34.98
N LEU A 12 20.63 -0.23 -34.32
CA LEU A 12 19.94 -1.12 -33.38
C LEU A 12 19.45 -0.26 -32.20
N LEU A 13 18.15 0.04 -32.18
CA LEU A 13 17.49 0.55 -31.00
C LEU A 13 17.45 -0.58 -29.98
N ALA A 14 18.39 -0.58 -29.04
CA ALA A 14 18.30 -1.41 -27.86
C ALA A 14 17.09 -0.95 -27.04
N ASN A 15 15.99 -1.71 -27.07
CA ASN A 15 14.92 -1.54 -26.11
C ASN A 15 15.48 -1.90 -24.73
N ALA A 16 15.81 -0.89 -23.94
CA ALA A 16 16.04 -1.06 -22.51
C ALA A 16 14.69 -1.49 -21.91
N GLN A 17 14.52 -2.78 -21.67
CA GLN A 17 13.42 -3.29 -20.86
C GLN A 17 13.67 -2.76 -19.44
N THR A 18 12.79 -1.88 -18.95
CA THR A 18 12.74 -1.56 -17.53
C THR A 18 12.56 -2.87 -16.77
N PRO A 19 13.42 -3.19 -15.78
CA PRO A 19 13.24 -4.40 -15.00
C PRO A 19 11.83 -4.38 -14.41
N VAL A 20 11.12 -5.50 -14.55
CA VAL A 20 9.82 -5.69 -13.89
C VAL A 20 10.12 -5.77 -12.40
N SER A 21 9.64 -4.81 -11.61
CA SER A 21 9.80 -4.83 -10.17
C SER A 21 9.15 -6.08 -9.58
N THR A 22 9.86 -6.76 -8.69
CA THR A 22 9.42 -8.00 -8.05
C THR A 22 8.94 -7.67 -6.62
N PHE A 23 7.64 -7.67 -6.42
CA PHE A 23 7.07 -7.43 -5.09
C PHE A 23 7.05 -8.72 -4.27
N PRO A 24 7.45 -8.65 -2.98
CA PRO A 24 7.95 -7.49 -2.23
C PRO A 24 9.48 -7.34 -2.26
N ASP A 25 10.20 -8.20 -2.98
CA ASP A 25 11.65 -8.38 -2.88
C ASP A 25 12.47 -7.10 -3.17
N ASP A 26 12.00 -6.26 -4.11
CA ASP A 26 12.66 -4.99 -4.44
C ASP A 26 12.57 -3.94 -3.31
N TRP A 27 11.68 -4.15 -2.34
CA TRP A 27 11.44 -3.23 -1.21
C TRP A 27 11.92 -3.77 0.13
N MET A 28 12.70 -4.87 0.15
CA MET A 28 13.32 -5.35 1.38
C MET A 28 14.21 -4.29 2.02
N GLY A 29 14.19 -4.23 3.37
CA GLY A 29 14.97 -3.32 4.19
C GLY A 29 14.11 -2.46 5.10
N ASP A 30 14.73 -1.42 5.65
CA ASP A 30 14.15 -0.58 6.69
C ASP A 30 13.75 0.77 6.12
N TRP A 31 12.50 1.16 6.36
CA TRP A 31 11.88 2.37 5.84
C TRP A 31 11.38 3.23 7.00
N TYR A 32 11.70 4.52 6.98
CA TYR A 32 11.44 5.44 8.08
C TYR A 32 10.78 6.72 7.57
N GLY A 33 9.88 7.27 8.37
CA GLY A 33 9.22 8.53 8.06
C GLY A 33 8.37 9.05 9.20
N THR A 34 7.66 10.13 8.93
CA THR A 34 6.71 10.72 9.87
C THR A 34 5.30 10.49 9.37
N MET A 35 4.45 9.96 10.22
CA MET A 35 3.02 9.79 9.97
C MET A 35 2.25 10.97 10.53
N SER A 36 1.43 11.60 9.69
CA SER A 36 0.47 12.64 10.09
C SER A 36 -0.93 12.07 10.12
N ILE A 37 -1.68 12.41 11.18
CA ILE A 37 -3.07 12.01 11.39
C ILE A 37 -3.96 13.24 11.25
N TYR A 38 -4.99 13.14 10.41
CA TYR A 38 -5.95 14.19 10.11
C TYR A 38 -7.36 13.76 10.49
N ASN A 39 -8.14 14.70 10.95
CA ASN A 39 -9.57 14.61 11.14
C ASN A 39 -10.26 15.84 10.49
N ALA A 40 -11.56 16.04 10.73
CA ALA A 40 -12.30 17.16 10.17
C ALA A 40 -11.76 18.55 10.58
N ASP A 41 -11.07 18.64 11.72
CA ASP A 41 -10.49 19.89 12.26
C ASP A 41 -9.07 20.16 11.72
N GLY A 42 -8.52 19.26 10.91
CA GLY A 42 -7.18 19.34 10.34
C GLY A 42 -6.19 18.31 10.89
N LYS A 43 -4.88 18.63 10.87
CA LYS A 43 -3.86 17.72 11.43
C LYS A 43 -3.96 17.67 12.96
N SER A 44 -4.29 16.49 13.48
CA SER A 44 -4.50 16.29 14.93
C SER A 44 -3.25 15.77 15.64
N GLN A 45 -2.39 15.01 14.92
CA GLN A 45 -1.24 14.34 15.53
C GLN A 45 -0.15 14.05 14.50
N GLU A 46 1.06 13.88 15.00
CA GLU A 46 2.21 13.45 14.22
C GLU A 46 3.05 12.47 15.05
N LEU A 47 3.60 11.43 14.42
CA LEU A 47 4.42 10.43 15.10
C LEU A 47 5.44 9.82 14.10
N ASN A 48 6.48 9.19 14.61
CA ASN A 48 7.40 8.44 13.76
C ASN A 48 6.78 7.10 13.35
N MET A 49 7.01 6.73 12.11
CA MET A 49 6.57 5.45 11.54
C MET A 49 7.76 4.75 10.89
N GLU A 50 7.88 3.46 11.14
CA GLU A 50 8.84 2.58 10.47
C GLU A 50 8.09 1.40 9.83
N LEU A 51 8.63 0.90 8.72
CA LEU A 51 8.23 -0.34 8.10
C LEU A 51 9.49 -1.15 7.79
N HIS A 52 9.61 -2.33 8.39
CA HIS A 52 10.72 -3.25 8.15
C HIS A 52 10.23 -4.44 7.35
N LEU A 53 10.84 -4.65 6.18
CA LEU A 53 10.56 -5.76 5.28
C LEU A 53 11.77 -6.66 5.22
N ALA A 54 11.60 -7.95 5.55
CA ALA A 54 12.68 -8.93 5.50
C ALA A 54 12.20 -10.28 5.00
N GLU A 55 13.12 -11.09 4.49
CA GLU A 55 12.84 -12.47 4.13
C GLU A 55 12.38 -13.27 5.37
N SER A 56 11.52 -14.23 5.14
CA SER A 56 11.14 -15.25 6.13
C SER A 56 11.75 -16.59 5.75
N ASP A 57 11.94 -17.47 6.72
CA ASP A 57 12.39 -18.86 6.50
C ASP A 57 11.38 -19.72 5.71
N SER A 58 10.19 -19.19 5.45
CA SER A 58 9.10 -19.88 4.77
C SER A 58 8.82 -19.28 3.40
N ALA A 59 8.84 -20.09 2.36
CA ALA A 59 8.53 -19.63 1.00
C ALA A 59 7.16 -18.96 0.90
N GLY A 60 7.09 -17.83 0.23
CA GLY A 60 5.88 -17.03 0.05
C GLY A 60 5.43 -16.28 1.30
N ARG A 61 6.33 -16.10 2.25
CA ARG A 61 6.14 -15.30 3.46
C ARG A 61 7.30 -14.32 3.61
N TRP A 62 7.02 -13.15 4.16
CA TRP A 62 7.99 -12.11 4.46
C TRP A 62 7.65 -11.47 5.80
N GLN A 63 8.66 -11.10 6.56
CA GLN A 63 8.48 -10.28 7.76
C GLN A 63 7.96 -8.90 7.35
N TRP A 64 6.97 -8.41 8.07
CA TRP A 64 6.30 -7.13 7.84
C TRP A 64 6.09 -6.44 9.17
N THR A 65 7.12 -5.77 9.67
CA THR A 65 7.06 -5.13 10.99
C THR A 65 6.74 -3.65 10.84
N LEU A 66 5.66 -3.23 11.48
CA LEU A 66 5.28 -1.83 11.61
C LEU A 66 5.69 -1.32 12.99
N VAL A 67 6.27 -0.13 13.02
CA VAL A 67 6.59 0.55 14.28
C VAL A 67 5.98 1.94 14.28
N TYR A 68 5.30 2.26 15.37
CA TYR A 68 4.77 3.58 15.64
C TYR A 68 5.41 4.11 16.92
N GLU A 69 6.01 5.30 16.84
CA GLU A 69 6.67 5.90 17.99
C GLU A 69 6.16 7.32 18.22
N ILE A 70 5.63 7.54 19.42
CA ILE A 70 5.20 8.85 19.88
C ILE A 70 5.82 9.12 21.24
N ASP A 71 6.54 10.25 21.37
CA ASP A 71 7.30 10.62 22.57
C ASP A 71 8.28 9.50 22.98
N THR A 72 7.96 8.76 24.05
CA THR A 72 8.77 7.64 24.58
C THR A 72 8.09 6.28 24.41
N VAL A 73 6.92 6.24 23.77
CA VAL A 73 6.15 5.00 23.55
C VAL A 73 6.44 4.48 22.15
N ARG A 74 7.00 3.27 22.08
CA ARG A 74 7.25 2.53 20.87
C ARG A 74 6.29 1.34 20.80
N ASP A 75 5.40 1.32 19.79
CA ASP A 75 4.47 0.24 19.50
C ASP A 75 4.97 -0.51 18.27
N GLU A 76 5.49 -1.71 18.48
CA GLU A 76 6.05 -2.58 17.44
C GLU A 76 5.11 -3.73 17.16
N ARG A 77 4.75 -3.92 15.90
CA ARG A 77 3.79 -4.90 15.40
C ARG A 77 4.46 -5.81 14.40
N GLU A 78 4.84 -6.99 14.86
CA GLU A 78 5.51 -8.02 14.06
C GLU A 78 4.50 -8.84 13.26
N TYR A 79 4.16 -8.36 12.08
CA TYR A 79 3.27 -9.05 11.14
C TYR A 79 4.06 -9.88 10.12
N GLU A 80 3.33 -10.63 9.29
CA GLU A 80 3.87 -11.26 8.09
C GLU A 80 3.02 -10.91 6.87
N LEU A 81 3.69 -10.65 5.75
CA LEU A 81 3.05 -10.65 4.43
C LEU A 81 3.07 -12.08 3.90
N VAL A 82 1.92 -12.62 3.50
CA VAL A 82 1.77 -14.00 3.02
C VAL A 82 1.19 -13.98 1.61
N ALA A 83 1.89 -14.57 0.63
CA ALA A 83 1.35 -14.77 -0.70
C ALA A 83 0.27 -15.86 -0.70
N LYS A 84 -0.92 -15.54 -1.18
CA LYS A 84 -2.01 -16.50 -1.44
C LYS A 84 -2.06 -16.89 -2.92
N ASP A 85 -2.03 -15.92 -3.80
CA ASP A 85 -1.93 -16.08 -5.25
C ASP A 85 -1.17 -14.85 -5.81
N ALA A 86 0.16 -14.91 -5.75
CA ALA A 86 1.00 -13.79 -6.18
C ALA A 86 0.79 -13.42 -7.66
N ALA A 87 0.43 -14.40 -8.50
CA ALA A 87 0.15 -14.16 -9.92
C ALA A 87 -1.09 -13.27 -10.14
N LYS A 88 -2.01 -13.26 -9.18
CA LYS A 88 -3.20 -12.39 -9.15
C LYS A 88 -3.04 -11.20 -8.22
N GLY A 89 -1.86 -11.01 -7.62
CA GLY A 89 -1.61 -9.97 -6.64
C GLY A 89 -2.32 -10.19 -5.30
N HIS A 90 -2.76 -11.42 -5.00
CA HIS A 90 -3.46 -11.73 -3.75
C HIS A 90 -2.49 -12.10 -2.63
N TYR A 91 -2.52 -11.29 -1.58
CA TYR A 91 -1.71 -11.42 -0.37
C TYR A 91 -2.59 -11.33 0.88
N VAL A 92 -2.01 -11.63 2.02
CA VAL A 92 -2.61 -11.43 3.35
C VAL A 92 -1.56 -10.83 4.27
N ILE A 93 -1.94 -9.83 5.05
CA ILE A 93 -1.17 -9.41 6.23
C ILE A 93 -1.67 -10.24 7.41
N ASP A 94 -0.80 -11.08 7.94
CA ASP A 94 -1.03 -11.95 9.10
C ASP A 94 -0.50 -11.24 10.35
N GLU A 95 -1.39 -10.82 11.25
CA GLU A 95 -1.02 -10.13 12.49
C GLU A 95 -0.51 -11.09 13.58
N LYS A 96 -0.40 -12.40 13.28
CA LYS A 96 0.06 -13.46 14.22
C LYS A 96 -0.78 -13.61 15.49
N ASN A 97 -1.96 -13.01 15.51
CA ASN A 97 -2.92 -13.03 16.62
C ASN A 97 -4.30 -13.60 16.18
N SER A 98 -4.36 -14.33 15.08
CA SER A 98 -5.54 -14.83 14.36
C SER A 98 -6.27 -13.79 13.47
N ILE A 99 -5.80 -12.56 13.39
CA ILE A 99 -6.30 -11.56 12.43
C ILE A 99 -5.53 -11.69 11.12
N LEU A 100 -6.29 -11.87 10.04
CA LEU A 100 -5.78 -11.97 8.68
C LEU A 100 -6.44 -10.87 7.84
N LEU A 101 -5.64 -9.91 7.37
CA LEU A 101 -6.13 -8.81 6.54
C LEU A 101 -5.91 -9.15 5.08
N ASP A 102 -7.00 -9.39 4.37
CA ASP A 102 -6.98 -9.69 2.94
C ASP A 102 -6.49 -8.47 2.15
N SER A 103 -5.50 -8.65 1.27
CA SER A 103 -4.76 -7.57 0.63
C SER A 103 -4.53 -7.88 -0.84
N TYR A 104 -4.61 -6.86 -1.69
CA TYR A 104 -4.40 -6.99 -3.13
C TYR A 104 -3.39 -5.98 -3.64
N LEU A 105 -2.42 -6.48 -4.40
CA LEU A 105 -1.46 -5.67 -5.11
C LEU A 105 -1.99 -5.34 -6.52
N TYR A 106 -2.29 -4.09 -6.77
CA TYR A 106 -2.61 -3.56 -8.09
C TYR A 106 -1.49 -2.64 -8.55
N ARG A 107 -0.72 -3.09 -9.54
CA ARG A 107 0.50 -2.40 -10.01
C ARG A 107 1.53 -2.26 -8.88
N ASN A 108 1.62 -1.08 -8.29
CA ASN A 108 2.52 -0.76 -7.18
C ASN A 108 1.77 -0.35 -5.89
N VAL A 109 0.47 -0.65 -5.79
CA VAL A 109 -0.35 -0.37 -4.61
C VAL A 109 -0.82 -1.66 -3.98
N LEU A 110 -0.37 -1.95 -2.76
CA LEU A 110 -0.94 -2.98 -1.90
C LEU A 110 -2.08 -2.35 -1.10
N THR A 111 -3.30 -2.83 -1.28
CA THR A 111 -4.50 -2.28 -0.64
C THR A 111 -5.23 -3.34 0.17
N SER A 112 -5.72 -2.94 1.34
CA SER A 112 -6.60 -3.73 2.21
C SER A 112 -7.82 -2.92 2.58
N ARG A 113 -8.97 -3.58 2.69
CA ARG A 113 -10.22 -2.95 3.17
C ARG A 113 -10.87 -3.86 4.20
N PHE A 114 -11.00 -3.40 5.40
CA PHE A 114 -11.56 -4.16 6.52
C PHE A 114 -12.28 -3.25 7.51
N SER A 115 -13.00 -3.85 8.44
CA SER A 115 -13.65 -3.11 9.52
C SER A 115 -13.18 -3.61 10.88
N VAL A 116 -13.02 -2.69 11.81
CA VAL A 116 -12.73 -2.95 13.22
C VAL A 116 -13.46 -1.93 14.10
N ASN A 117 -14.07 -2.39 15.20
CA ASN A 117 -14.77 -1.52 16.14
C ASN A 117 -15.75 -0.53 15.45
N ASN A 118 -16.56 -1.04 14.51
CA ASN A 118 -17.52 -0.26 13.72
C ASN A 118 -16.91 0.84 12.82
N SER A 119 -15.62 0.83 12.60
CA SER A 119 -14.92 1.68 11.64
C SER A 119 -14.54 0.88 10.40
N LEU A 120 -14.84 1.41 9.22
CA LEU A 120 -14.32 0.93 7.95
C LEU A 120 -12.96 1.59 7.68
N LEU A 121 -11.96 0.78 7.40
CA LEU A 121 -10.62 1.23 7.06
C LEU A 121 -10.26 0.79 5.64
N ILE A 122 -9.59 1.69 4.92
CA ILE A 122 -8.91 1.39 3.66
C ILE A 122 -7.45 1.74 3.87
N VAL A 123 -6.58 0.74 3.76
CA VAL A 123 -5.13 0.87 3.95
C VAL A 123 -4.43 0.69 2.62
N ASN A 124 -3.57 1.62 2.27
CA ASN A 124 -2.78 1.58 1.04
C ASN A 124 -1.29 1.74 1.35
N TYR A 125 -0.47 0.92 0.71
CA TYR A 125 0.97 1.10 0.58
C TYR A 125 1.27 1.28 -0.90
N THR A 126 1.78 2.45 -1.29
CA THR A 126 2.20 2.71 -2.68
C THR A 126 3.73 2.63 -2.74
N PHE A 127 4.23 1.65 -3.47
CA PHE A 127 5.64 1.34 -3.60
C PHE A 127 6.25 2.09 -4.77
N HIS A 128 7.20 2.98 -4.49
CA HIS A 128 8.02 3.69 -5.47
C HIS A 128 9.48 3.19 -5.39
N PRO A 129 10.31 3.43 -6.41
CA PRO A 129 11.70 3.00 -6.37
C PRO A 129 12.54 3.59 -5.21
N ASP A 130 12.14 4.75 -4.70
CA ASP A 130 12.87 5.54 -3.70
C ASP A 130 12.12 5.77 -2.39
N ARG A 131 10.83 5.41 -2.32
CA ARG A 131 10.00 5.63 -1.15
C ARG A 131 8.78 4.70 -1.12
N ILE A 132 8.18 4.59 0.06
CA ILE A 132 6.87 3.97 0.25
C ILE A 132 5.91 5.04 0.78
N GLU A 133 4.77 5.24 0.11
CA GLU A 133 3.70 6.08 0.60
C GLU A 133 2.67 5.20 1.31
N PHE A 134 2.41 5.51 2.57
CA PHE A 134 1.43 4.84 3.41
C PHE A 134 0.21 5.73 3.62
N GLN A 135 -0.98 5.16 3.52
CA GLN A 135 -2.23 5.87 3.77
C GLN A 135 -3.26 4.96 4.42
N ILE A 136 -3.97 5.48 5.41
CA ILE A 136 -5.22 4.92 5.92
C ILE A 136 -6.31 5.97 5.77
N LEU A 137 -7.42 5.59 5.15
CA LEU A 137 -8.70 6.31 5.24
C LEU A 137 -9.63 5.56 6.17
N PHE A 138 -10.33 6.26 7.06
CA PHE A 138 -11.26 5.63 7.98
C PHE A 138 -12.53 6.43 8.18
N GLY A 139 -13.63 5.72 8.50
CA GLY A 139 -14.94 6.29 8.80
C GLY A 139 -15.87 5.28 9.44
N GLY A 140 -16.96 5.73 10.05
CA GLY A 140 -17.91 4.85 10.72
C GLY A 140 -18.78 4.07 9.72
N LEU A 141 -19.08 2.81 10.04
CA LEU A 141 -20.03 2.00 9.26
C LEU A 141 -21.49 2.41 9.51
N GLU A 142 -21.79 3.00 10.65
CA GLU A 142 -23.14 3.42 11.04
C GLU A 142 -23.50 4.83 10.54
N ASP A 143 -22.51 5.60 10.08
CA ASP A 143 -22.73 6.98 9.61
C ASP A 143 -23.13 7.02 8.12
N VAL A 144 -23.71 5.95 7.62
CA VAL A 144 -24.09 5.84 6.21
C VAL A 144 -25.18 6.85 5.84
N ILE A 145 -24.99 7.52 4.71
CA ILE A 145 -25.96 8.43 4.12
C ILE A 145 -26.56 7.72 2.90
N THR A 146 -27.88 7.55 2.90
CA THR A 146 -28.61 6.99 1.76
C THR A 146 -29.17 8.11 0.89
N THR A 147 -28.98 8.00 -0.42
CA THR A 147 -29.53 8.94 -1.42
C THR A 147 -30.07 8.18 -2.62
N GLY A 148 -30.90 8.81 -3.46
CA GLY A 148 -31.46 8.23 -4.67
C GLY A 148 -32.82 7.53 -4.49
N GLU A 149 -33.34 7.43 -3.26
CA GLU A 149 -34.61 6.70 -2.97
C GLU A 149 -35.87 7.36 -3.55
N GLU A 150 -35.80 8.65 -3.92
CA GLU A 150 -36.96 9.41 -4.40
C GLU A 150 -37.17 9.32 -5.93
N VAL A 151 -36.32 8.60 -6.65
CA VAL A 151 -36.37 8.51 -8.12
C VAL A 151 -36.59 7.04 -8.53
N GLU A 152 -37.71 6.76 -9.15
CA GLU A 152 -38.23 5.41 -9.44
C GLU A 152 -37.32 4.50 -10.29
N GLU A 153 -36.28 5.04 -10.95
CA GLU A 153 -35.36 4.28 -11.81
C GLU A 153 -33.89 4.33 -11.33
N ILE A 154 -33.63 4.92 -10.16
CA ILE A 154 -32.27 5.04 -9.62
C ILE A 154 -32.13 4.15 -8.38
N GLU A 155 -31.15 3.26 -8.39
CA GLU A 155 -30.80 2.48 -7.20
C GLU A 155 -30.32 3.42 -6.08
N SER A 156 -30.75 3.14 -4.85
CA SER A 156 -30.27 3.88 -3.68
C SER A 156 -28.77 3.71 -3.52
N ILE A 157 -28.08 4.81 -3.21
CA ILE A 157 -26.64 4.84 -2.99
C ILE A 157 -26.35 5.00 -1.51
N LEU A 158 -25.51 4.12 -0.97
CA LEU A 158 -24.99 4.20 0.38
C LEU A 158 -23.61 4.89 0.36
N SER A 159 -23.53 6.05 0.99
CA SER A 159 -22.29 6.82 1.11
C SER A 159 -21.75 6.69 2.54
N TYR A 160 -20.48 6.30 2.66
CA TYR A 160 -19.79 6.15 3.93
C TYR A 160 -18.83 7.32 4.13
N PRO A 161 -19.12 8.29 5.01
CA PRO A 161 -18.28 9.46 5.22
C PRO A 161 -16.87 9.08 5.70
N VAL A 162 -15.87 9.68 5.09
CA VAL A 162 -14.49 9.61 5.58
C VAL A 162 -14.34 10.58 6.74
N LYS A 163 -13.99 10.10 7.94
CA LYS A 163 -13.84 10.91 9.16
C LYS A 163 -12.40 11.30 9.45
N GLY A 164 -11.45 10.59 8.86
CA GLY A 164 -10.05 10.90 9.05
C GLY A 164 -9.14 10.16 8.09
N MET A 165 -7.90 10.60 8.10
CA MET A 165 -6.84 10.07 7.27
C MET A 165 -5.53 10.01 8.08
N GLN A 166 -4.77 8.95 7.86
CA GLN A 166 -3.36 8.88 8.27
C GLN A 166 -2.53 8.74 7.01
N ASN A 167 -1.39 9.42 6.94
CA ASN A 167 -0.46 9.26 5.83
C ASN A 167 0.98 9.45 6.28
N ALA A 168 1.88 8.71 5.64
CA ALA A 168 3.32 8.84 5.79
C ALA A 168 4.02 8.67 4.44
N THR A 169 5.19 9.28 4.31
CA THR A 169 6.16 8.97 3.26
C THR A 169 7.40 8.41 3.95
N LEU A 170 7.70 7.16 3.63
CA LEU A 170 8.81 6.42 4.22
C LEU A 170 9.96 6.34 3.21
N PHE A 171 11.17 6.61 3.67
CA PHE A 171 12.41 6.53 2.88
C PHE A 171 13.30 5.42 3.42
N LYS A 172 14.03 4.77 2.51
CA LYS A 172 14.97 3.71 2.86
C LYS A 172 16.22 4.30 3.49
N HIS A 173 16.69 3.69 4.57
CA HIS A 173 17.95 4.00 5.24
C HIS A 173 18.98 2.91 5.05
#